data_a88a957cecb2f19f4a3b56ac387944f7
#
_entry.id   a88a957cecb2f19f4a3b56ac387944f7
#
_cell.length_a   1.000
_cell.length_b   1.000
_cell.length_c   1.000
_cell.angle_alpha   90.00
_cell.angle_beta   90.00
_cell.angle_gamma   90.00
#
_symmetry.space_group_name_H-M   'P 1'
#
loop_
_entity.id
_entity.type
_entity.pdbx_description
1 polymer ?
#
loop_
_entity_poly.entity_id
_entity_poly.type
_entity_poly.pdbx_seq_one_letter_code
_entity_poly.pdbx_strand_id
1 'polypeptide(L)'
;MNKELLTRLVPHTQSLEKSSGSNDSITTEDINLMLSYSNLSQEEYNFLLMKFVSADTYRNSFISEIAIRHIDKESEVLEHSFLNKLINLSVIECCEPKCIFCGGTGFITTINSKSVCPHCNEGIFNFTDDTRSYLLSIDNFTKYKKIFKNITNIIKDIEISALDKIGNA
;
A
#
# COMPACT_ATOMS: atom_id res chain seq x y z
N MET A 1 24.95 4.76 3.53
CA MET A 1 24.04 4.65 2.37
C MET A 1 23.48 6.02 2.02
N ASN A 2 23.36 6.34 0.76
CA ASN A 2 23.13 7.71 0.30
C ASN A 2 21.64 8.07 0.45
N LYS A 3 21.30 9.12 1.24
CA LYS A 3 19.93 9.64 1.39
C LYS A 3 19.25 9.92 0.05
N GLU A 4 20.03 10.16 -0.99
CA GLU A 4 19.59 10.38 -2.38
C GLU A 4 18.93 9.14 -3.01
N LEU A 5 19.31 7.92 -2.60
CA LEU A 5 18.69 6.68 -3.05
C LEU A 5 17.30 6.46 -2.43
N LEU A 6 17.12 6.84 -1.16
CA LEU A 6 15.80 6.76 -0.49
C LEU A 6 14.78 7.72 -1.12
N THR A 7 15.21 8.90 -1.58
CA THR A 7 14.30 9.83 -2.28
C THR A 7 13.88 9.32 -3.64
N ARG A 8 14.67 8.44 -4.27
CA ARG A 8 14.31 7.77 -5.54
C ARG A 8 13.33 6.60 -5.34
N LEU A 9 13.30 6.00 -4.15
CA LEU A 9 12.37 4.91 -3.79
C LEU A 9 10.99 5.43 -3.33
N VAL A 10 10.86 6.70 -2.98
CA VAL A 10 9.54 7.28 -2.68
C VAL A 10 8.75 7.33 -3.98
N PRO A 11 7.59 6.66 -4.07
CA PRO A 11 6.77 6.74 -5.27
C PRO A 11 6.36 8.20 -5.46
N HIS A 12 6.97 8.86 -6.44
CA HIS A 12 6.52 10.17 -6.85
C HIS A 12 5.13 10.00 -7.45
N THR A 13 4.11 10.42 -6.73
CA THR A 13 2.75 10.57 -7.25
C THR A 13 2.66 11.65 -8.33
N GLN A 14 3.78 12.32 -8.62
CA GLN A 14 3.91 13.26 -9.73
C GLN A 14 4.55 12.53 -10.91
N SER A 15 3.88 12.63 -12.08
CA SER A 15 4.45 12.21 -13.35
C SER A 15 5.84 12.84 -13.50
N LEU A 16 6.86 12.00 -13.54
CA LEU A 16 8.18 12.44 -13.96
C LEU A 16 8.04 12.96 -15.39
N GLU A 17 8.00 14.27 -15.52
CA GLU A 17 8.32 14.89 -16.81
C GLU A 17 9.70 14.37 -17.19
N LYS A 18 9.77 13.76 -18.38
CA LYS A 18 10.99 13.21 -18.94
C LYS A 18 12.05 14.29 -19.00
N SER A 19 12.92 14.35 -18.00
CA SER A 19 14.21 15.01 -18.16
C SER A 19 15.06 14.06 -19.01
N SER A 20 15.40 14.50 -20.20
CA SER A 20 16.32 13.83 -21.10
C SER A 20 17.71 13.77 -20.47
N GLY A 21 18.08 12.59 -19.97
CA GLY A 21 19.44 12.36 -19.48
C GLY A 21 19.52 11.18 -18.52
N SER A 22 20.03 10.06 -19.01
CA SER A 22 20.31 8.77 -18.38
C SER A 22 19.09 7.96 -17.91
N ASN A 23 18.89 6.84 -18.60
CA ASN A 23 17.90 5.80 -18.30
C ASN A 23 18.37 4.92 -17.11
N ASP A 24 18.69 5.49 -15.96
CA ASP A 24 18.92 4.71 -14.75
C ASP A 24 17.57 4.47 -14.05
N SER A 25 16.73 3.65 -14.68
CA SER A 25 15.58 3.08 -13.99
C SER A 25 16.10 2.08 -12.98
N ILE A 26 15.79 2.29 -11.69
CA ILE A 26 16.08 1.32 -10.63
C ILE A 26 15.39 0.01 -11.01
N THR A 27 16.18 -1.06 -11.15
CA THR A 27 15.67 -2.39 -11.49
C THR A 27 15.24 -3.13 -10.23
N THR A 28 14.47 -4.22 -10.40
CA THR A 28 14.13 -5.13 -9.30
C THR A 28 15.39 -5.72 -8.65
N GLU A 29 16.44 -5.96 -9.44
CA GLU A 29 17.72 -6.47 -8.96
C GLU A 29 18.43 -5.44 -8.09
N ASP A 30 18.41 -4.16 -8.45
CA ASP A 30 18.97 -3.08 -7.63
C ASP A 30 18.25 -2.98 -6.28
N ILE A 31 16.92 -3.11 -6.29
CA ILE A 31 16.11 -3.12 -5.06
C ILE A 31 16.47 -4.34 -4.22
N ASN A 32 16.51 -5.54 -4.80
CA ASN A 32 16.89 -6.76 -4.09
C ASN A 32 18.29 -6.67 -3.49
N LEU A 33 19.24 -6.12 -4.24
CA LEU A 33 20.60 -5.91 -3.75
C LEU A 33 20.63 -4.95 -2.57
N MET A 34 19.94 -3.83 -2.65
CA MET A 34 19.85 -2.85 -1.56
C MET A 34 19.22 -3.46 -0.30
N LEU A 35 18.13 -4.23 -0.48
CA LEU A 35 17.41 -4.86 0.62
C LEU A 35 18.23 -6.00 1.27
N SER A 36 19.12 -6.68 0.53
CA SER A 36 19.96 -7.75 1.05
C SER A 36 21.00 -7.28 2.07
N TYR A 37 21.39 -6.00 2.02
CA TYR A 37 22.31 -5.38 2.99
C TYR A 37 21.60 -4.81 4.22
N SER A 38 20.28 -4.73 4.19
CA SER A 38 19.47 -4.22 5.29
C SER A 38 19.02 -5.39 6.13
N ASN A 39 19.21 -5.40 7.42
CA ASN A 39 18.81 -6.49 8.32
C ASN A 39 17.27 -6.52 8.50
N LEU A 40 16.54 -6.73 7.37
CA LEU A 40 15.09 -6.74 7.29
C LEU A 40 14.51 -8.08 7.72
N SER A 41 13.38 -8.06 8.40
CA SER A 41 12.57 -9.25 8.55
C SER A 41 11.90 -9.63 7.22
N GLN A 42 11.38 -10.85 7.11
CA GLN A 42 10.67 -11.28 5.90
C GLN A 42 9.45 -10.40 5.61
N GLU A 43 8.74 -9.95 6.65
CA GLU A 43 7.60 -9.03 6.51
C GLU A 43 8.00 -7.67 5.95
N GLU A 44 9.05 -7.08 6.50
CA GLU A 44 9.60 -5.80 6.03
C GLU A 44 10.08 -5.90 4.59
N TYR A 45 10.73 -6.99 4.24
CA TYR A 45 11.19 -7.28 2.88
C TYR A 45 10.01 -7.39 1.92
N ASN A 46 9.01 -8.22 2.23
CA ASN A 46 7.82 -8.39 1.40
C ASN A 46 7.02 -7.08 1.28
N PHE A 47 6.92 -6.29 2.36
CA PHE A 47 6.30 -4.98 2.34
C PHE A 47 6.99 -4.02 1.35
N LEU A 48 8.32 -3.93 1.39
CA LEU A 48 9.07 -3.05 0.50
C LEU A 48 8.97 -3.49 -0.96
N LEU A 49 9.05 -4.79 -1.24
CA LEU A 49 8.87 -5.31 -2.59
C LEU A 49 7.44 -5.04 -3.11
N MET A 50 6.43 -5.25 -2.28
CA MET A 50 5.04 -4.90 -2.62
C MET A 50 4.92 -3.41 -2.97
N LYS A 51 5.51 -2.53 -2.15
CA LYS A 51 5.38 -1.08 -2.29
C LYS A 51 6.13 -0.55 -3.52
N PHE A 52 7.31 -1.07 -3.81
CA PHE A 52 8.19 -0.52 -4.85
C PHE A 52 8.21 -1.32 -6.15
N VAL A 53 8.01 -2.62 -6.09
CA VAL A 53 7.98 -3.51 -7.27
C VAL A 53 6.56 -3.72 -7.78
N SER A 54 5.54 -3.46 -6.94
CA SER A 54 4.11 -3.54 -7.30
C SER A 54 3.68 -4.90 -7.88
N ALA A 55 4.33 -5.99 -7.50
CA ALA A 55 3.97 -7.33 -7.97
C ALA A 55 2.96 -7.98 -7.03
N ASP A 56 1.85 -8.48 -7.57
CA ASP A 56 0.76 -9.14 -6.82
C ASP A 56 1.26 -10.30 -5.95
N THR A 57 2.31 -10.99 -6.37
CA THR A 57 2.93 -12.08 -5.60
C THR A 57 3.40 -11.61 -4.23
N TYR A 58 4.09 -10.47 -4.16
CA TYR A 58 4.58 -9.92 -2.88
C TYR A 58 3.44 -9.40 -2.02
N ARG A 59 2.41 -8.82 -2.64
CA ARG A 59 1.20 -8.40 -1.93
C ARG A 59 0.52 -9.58 -1.25
N ASN A 60 0.31 -10.68 -1.96
CA ASN A 60 -0.34 -11.87 -1.42
C ASN A 60 0.50 -12.51 -0.30
N SER A 61 1.83 -12.57 -0.46
CA SER A 61 2.73 -13.05 0.59
C SER A 61 2.65 -12.17 1.85
N PHE A 62 2.70 -10.85 1.69
CA PHE A 62 2.60 -9.91 2.79
C PHE A 62 1.25 -10.01 3.53
N ILE A 63 0.13 -10.07 2.79
CA ILE A 63 -1.20 -10.26 3.38
C ILE A 63 -1.26 -11.56 4.20
N SER A 64 -0.73 -12.66 3.66
CA SER A 64 -0.71 -13.95 4.35
C SER A 64 0.14 -13.91 5.62
N GLU A 65 1.28 -13.24 5.61
CA GLU A 65 2.15 -13.09 6.79
C GLU A 65 1.48 -12.27 7.90
N ILE A 66 0.83 -11.15 7.54
CA ILE A 66 0.05 -10.37 8.51
C ILE A 66 -1.07 -11.23 9.10
N ALA A 67 -1.79 -11.99 8.26
CA ALA A 67 -2.86 -12.85 8.73
C ALA A 67 -2.37 -13.91 9.74
N ILE A 68 -1.21 -14.49 9.50
CA ILE A 68 -0.68 -15.56 10.36
C ILE A 68 -0.10 -15.02 11.67
N ARG A 69 0.65 -13.91 11.61
CA ARG A 69 1.48 -13.47 12.74
C ARG A 69 0.84 -12.43 13.63
N HIS A 70 0.04 -11.55 13.07
CA HIS A 70 -0.37 -10.31 13.75
C HIS A 70 -1.85 -10.22 14.07
N ILE A 71 -2.63 -11.25 13.72
CA ILE A 71 -4.05 -11.22 14.02
C ILE A 71 -4.30 -12.02 15.28
N ASP A 72 -4.63 -11.29 16.33
CA ASP A 72 -4.98 -11.84 17.64
C ASP A 72 -6.14 -12.84 17.57
N LYS A 73 -6.19 -13.72 18.56
CA LYS A 73 -7.25 -14.73 18.72
C LYS A 73 -8.68 -14.19 18.70
N GLU A 74 -8.88 -12.89 18.93
CA GLU A 74 -10.18 -12.22 18.74
C GLU A 74 -10.65 -12.25 17.28
N SER A 75 -9.73 -12.43 16.32
CA SER A 75 -10.04 -12.56 14.88
C SER A 75 -10.33 -13.99 14.44
N GLU A 76 -10.14 -15.00 15.31
CA GLU A 76 -10.50 -16.41 15.01
C GLU A 76 -12.00 -16.59 14.73
N VAL A 77 -12.83 -15.61 15.10
CA VAL A 77 -14.28 -15.56 14.83
C VAL A 77 -14.59 -15.10 13.40
N LEU A 78 -13.62 -14.50 12.70
CA LEU A 78 -13.82 -14.04 11.33
C LEU A 78 -13.50 -15.14 10.32
N GLU A 79 -14.34 -15.25 9.31
CA GLU A 79 -14.03 -16.10 8.17
C GLU A 79 -12.70 -15.65 7.52
N HIS A 80 -11.81 -16.58 7.28
CA HIS A 80 -10.46 -16.31 6.76
C HIS A 80 -10.48 -15.50 5.45
N SER A 81 -11.47 -15.78 4.59
CA SER A 81 -11.68 -15.03 3.34
C SER A 81 -11.99 -13.55 3.59
N PHE A 82 -12.80 -13.26 4.60
CA PHE A 82 -13.18 -11.89 4.96
C PHE A 82 -12.01 -11.15 5.63
N LEU A 83 -11.26 -11.84 6.47
CA LEU A 83 -10.06 -11.30 7.09
C LEU A 83 -9.04 -10.85 6.04
N ASN A 84 -8.79 -11.69 5.03
CA ASN A 84 -7.91 -11.32 3.91
C ASN A 84 -8.40 -10.09 3.14
N LYS A 85 -9.72 -9.92 2.99
CA LYS A 85 -10.29 -8.70 2.39
C LYS A 85 -10.03 -7.46 3.26
N LEU A 86 -10.15 -7.58 4.59
CA LEU A 86 -9.84 -6.49 5.52
C LEU A 86 -8.37 -6.09 5.46
N ILE A 87 -7.46 -7.06 5.45
CA ILE A 87 -6.02 -6.80 5.34
C ILE A 87 -5.71 -6.15 3.99
N ASN A 88 -6.24 -6.68 2.90
CA ASN A 88 -6.01 -6.12 1.56
C ASN A 88 -6.52 -4.67 1.46
N LEU A 89 -7.70 -4.38 2.02
CA LEU A 89 -8.21 -3.01 2.07
C LEU A 89 -7.30 -2.09 2.89
N SER A 90 -6.77 -2.57 4.03
CA SER A 90 -5.81 -1.83 4.86
C SER A 90 -4.51 -1.53 4.10
N VAL A 91 -4.01 -2.49 3.33
CA VAL A 91 -2.84 -2.32 2.46
C VAL A 91 -3.09 -1.25 1.40
N ILE A 92 -4.24 -1.30 0.73
CA ILE A 92 -4.62 -0.29 -0.28
C ILE A 92 -4.67 1.10 0.36
N GLU A 93 -5.33 1.23 1.51
CA GLU A 93 -5.46 2.53 2.20
C GLU A 93 -4.10 3.09 2.66
N CYS A 94 -3.19 2.23 3.13
CA CYS A 94 -1.88 2.66 3.62
C CYS A 94 -0.86 2.91 2.52
N CYS A 95 -0.85 2.07 1.47
CA CYS A 95 0.25 2.02 0.51
C CYS A 95 -0.12 2.54 -0.87
N GLU A 96 -1.39 2.43 -1.26
CA GLU A 96 -1.85 2.74 -2.62
C GLU A 96 -3.17 3.52 -2.61
N PRO A 97 -3.23 4.70 -1.98
CA PRO A 97 -4.50 5.42 -1.81
C PRO A 97 -5.04 6.03 -3.11
N LYS A 98 -4.66 5.50 -4.27
CA LYS A 98 -5.13 5.96 -5.57
C LYS A 98 -6.62 5.70 -5.72
N CYS A 99 -7.34 6.70 -6.22
CA CYS A 99 -8.76 6.56 -6.48
C CYS A 99 -9.04 5.54 -7.60
N ILE A 100 -9.78 4.49 -7.29
CA ILE A 100 -10.16 3.43 -8.24
C ILE A 100 -11.09 3.92 -9.36
N PHE A 101 -11.86 5.00 -9.13
CA PHE A 101 -12.82 5.53 -10.12
C PHE A 101 -12.16 6.39 -11.20
N CYS A 102 -11.08 7.11 -10.86
CA CYS A 102 -10.37 7.96 -11.81
C CYS A 102 -8.92 7.51 -12.06
N GLY A 103 -8.50 6.37 -11.52
CA GLY A 103 -7.13 5.87 -11.67
C GLY A 103 -6.06 6.78 -11.05
N GLY A 104 -6.44 7.60 -10.05
CA GLY A 104 -5.53 8.53 -9.39
C GLY A 104 -5.37 9.88 -10.11
N THR A 105 -6.11 10.14 -11.20
CA THR A 105 -5.98 11.40 -11.97
C THR A 105 -6.71 12.59 -11.35
N GLY A 106 -7.62 12.35 -10.40
CA GLY A 106 -8.51 13.38 -9.84
C GLY A 106 -9.68 13.76 -10.77
N PHE A 107 -9.73 13.26 -11.99
CA PHE A 107 -10.73 13.62 -12.99
C PHE A 107 -11.35 12.39 -13.64
N ILE A 108 -12.63 12.48 -13.96
CA ILE A 108 -13.34 11.51 -14.80
C ILE A 108 -13.48 12.14 -16.18
N THR A 109 -12.94 11.46 -17.19
CA THR A 109 -13.01 11.88 -18.58
C THR A 109 -14.04 11.03 -19.29
N THR A 110 -15.06 11.69 -19.87
CA THR A 110 -16.01 11.11 -20.81
C THR A 110 -15.70 11.59 -22.22
N ILE A 111 -16.37 11.04 -23.23
CA ILE A 111 -16.13 11.37 -24.64
C ILE A 111 -16.22 12.89 -24.89
N ASN A 112 -17.07 13.61 -24.14
CA ASN A 112 -17.36 15.03 -24.39
C ASN A 112 -17.04 15.96 -23.21
N SER A 113 -16.56 15.44 -22.06
CA SER A 113 -16.33 16.27 -20.88
C SER A 113 -15.26 15.70 -19.96
N LYS A 114 -14.62 16.61 -19.23
CA LYS A 114 -13.73 16.30 -18.12
C LYS A 114 -14.31 16.95 -16.86
N SER A 115 -14.59 16.16 -15.83
CA SER A 115 -15.13 16.64 -14.55
C SER A 115 -14.25 16.17 -13.40
N VAL A 116 -14.28 16.91 -12.29
CA VAL A 116 -13.60 16.51 -11.05
C VAL A 116 -14.22 15.20 -10.54
N CYS A 117 -13.39 14.26 -10.11
CA CYS A 117 -13.85 13.00 -9.55
C CYS A 117 -14.53 13.23 -8.19
N PRO A 118 -15.80 12.84 -8.00
CA PRO A 118 -16.51 13.05 -6.74
C PRO A 118 -16.08 12.09 -5.62
N HIS A 119 -15.27 11.07 -5.94
CA HIS A 119 -14.91 10.00 -4.99
C HIS A 119 -13.52 10.18 -4.38
N CYS A 120 -12.79 11.24 -4.74
CA CYS A 120 -11.43 11.44 -4.27
C CYS A 120 -11.10 12.93 -4.09
N ASN A 121 -10.00 13.19 -3.40
CA ASN A 121 -9.35 14.48 -3.36
C ASN A 121 -8.07 14.41 -4.19
N GLU A 122 -8.03 15.13 -5.32
CA GLU A 122 -6.85 15.18 -6.22
C GLU A 122 -6.27 13.80 -6.61
N GLY A 123 -7.14 12.81 -6.80
CA GLY A 123 -6.72 11.45 -7.15
C GLY A 123 -6.50 10.51 -5.98
N ILE A 124 -6.49 11.00 -4.74
CA ILE A 124 -6.40 10.19 -3.52
C ILE A 124 -7.81 9.79 -3.09
N PHE A 125 -8.06 8.50 -2.96
CA PHE A 125 -9.39 7.98 -2.61
C PHE A 125 -9.80 8.37 -1.19
N ASN A 126 -11.04 8.80 -1.02
CA ASN A 126 -11.56 9.17 0.29
C ASN A 126 -12.14 7.94 1.00
N PHE A 127 -11.37 7.33 1.89
CA PHE A 127 -11.77 6.17 2.69
C PHE A 127 -12.66 6.58 3.87
N THR A 128 -13.98 6.58 3.65
CA THR A 128 -14.98 6.71 4.70
C THR A 128 -15.48 5.34 5.15
N ASP A 129 -16.20 5.26 6.27
CA ASP A 129 -16.80 3.99 6.72
C ASP A 129 -17.81 3.44 5.70
N ASP A 130 -18.52 4.31 4.97
CA ASP A 130 -19.45 3.93 3.90
C ASP A 130 -18.71 3.34 2.70
N THR A 131 -17.61 3.98 2.27
CA THR A 131 -16.79 3.45 1.17
C THR A 131 -16.11 2.14 1.52
N ARG A 132 -15.66 1.96 2.77
CA ARG A 132 -15.12 0.68 3.26
C ARG A 132 -16.19 -0.41 3.29
N SER A 133 -17.42 -0.08 3.75
CA SER A 133 -18.55 -1.00 3.71
C SER A 133 -18.85 -1.47 2.29
N TYR A 134 -18.89 -0.53 1.34
CA TYR A 134 -19.09 -0.83 -0.07
C TYR A 134 -18.00 -1.75 -0.64
N LEU A 135 -16.73 -1.43 -0.41
CA LEU A 135 -15.59 -2.22 -0.92
C LEU A 135 -15.52 -3.63 -0.33
N LEU A 136 -15.95 -3.79 0.91
CA LEU A 136 -16.01 -5.11 1.59
C LEU A 136 -17.31 -5.87 1.32
N SER A 137 -18.28 -5.25 0.67
CA SER A 137 -19.63 -5.80 0.46
C SER A 137 -20.32 -6.17 1.76
N ILE A 138 -20.30 -5.27 2.74
CA ILE A 138 -20.93 -5.42 4.06
C ILE A 138 -21.86 -4.25 4.37
N ASP A 139 -22.87 -4.48 5.21
CA ASP A 139 -23.85 -3.46 5.58
C ASP A 139 -23.29 -2.40 6.54
N ASN A 140 -22.36 -2.79 7.42
CA ASN A 140 -21.85 -1.91 8.47
C ASN A 140 -20.39 -2.20 8.83
N PHE A 141 -19.50 -1.28 8.47
CA PHE A 141 -18.09 -1.35 8.76
C PHE A 141 -17.74 -1.14 10.25
N THR A 142 -18.60 -0.47 11.01
CA THR A 142 -18.35 -0.12 12.42
C THR A 142 -18.00 -1.34 13.28
N LYS A 143 -18.59 -2.50 12.98
CA LYS A 143 -18.29 -3.78 13.68
C LYS A 143 -16.82 -4.20 13.55
N TYR A 144 -16.18 -3.84 12.47
CA TYR A 144 -14.81 -4.28 12.13
C TYR A 144 -13.77 -3.17 12.32
N LYS A 145 -14.21 -1.98 12.70
CA LYS A 145 -13.35 -0.78 12.80
C LYS A 145 -12.16 -0.97 13.74
N LYS A 146 -12.34 -1.69 14.87
CA LYS A 146 -11.27 -1.98 15.82
C LYS A 146 -10.21 -2.88 15.18
N ILE A 147 -10.63 -3.97 14.54
CA ILE A 147 -9.72 -4.92 13.87
C ILE A 147 -9.01 -4.22 12.71
N PHE A 148 -9.75 -3.49 11.90
CA PHE A 148 -9.17 -2.72 10.77
C PHE A 148 -8.10 -1.73 11.24
N LYS A 149 -8.37 -0.98 12.32
CA LYS A 149 -7.41 -0.06 12.90
C LYS A 149 -6.15 -0.75 13.40
N ASN A 150 -6.29 -1.92 14.04
CA ASN A 150 -5.15 -2.73 14.48
C ASN A 150 -4.30 -3.17 13.28
N ILE A 151 -4.90 -3.71 12.23
CA ILE A 151 -4.21 -4.09 11.00
C ILE A 151 -3.48 -2.89 10.38
N THR A 152 -4.15 -1.74 10.26
CA THR A 152 -3.56 -0.51 9.72
C THR A 152 -2.35 -0.05 10.53
N ASN A 153 -2.41 -0.14 11.87
CA ASN A 153 -1.28 0.21 12.73
C ASN A 153 -0.10 -0.76 12.52
N ILE A 154 -0.36 -2.05 12.44
CA ILE A 154 0.68 -3.08 12.17
C ILE A 154 1.40 -2.77 10.85
N ILE A 155 0.66 -2.46 9.78
CA ILE A 155 1.23 -2.12 8.47
C ILE A 155 2.13 -0.88 8.59
N LYS A 156 1.69 0.15 9.30
CA LYS A 156 2.48 1.37 9.52
C LYS A 156 3.74 1.12 10.34
N ASP A 157 3.65 0.29 11.37
CA ASP A 157 4.80 -0.07 12.21
C ASP A 157 5.85 -0.84 11.39
N ILE A 158 5.42 -1.76 10.51
CA ILE A 158 6.31 -2.47 9.57
C ILE A 158 6.97 -1.47 8.62
N GLU A 159 6.21 -0.53 8.05
CA GLU A 159 6.74 0.51 7.17
C GLU A 159 7.83 1.34 7.85
N ILE A 160 7.54 1.85 9.04
CA ILE A 160 8.48 2.67 9.82
C ILE A 160 9.74 1.87 10.13
N SER A 161 9.59 0.64 10.63
CA SER A 161 10.72 -0.23 10.96
C SER A 161 11.58 -0.54 9.73
N ALA A 162 10.96 -0.84 8.60
CA ALA A 162 11.66 -1.14 7.35
C ALA A 162 12.46 0.08 6.85
N LEU A 163 11.84 1.26 6.85
CA LEU A 163 12.48 2.50 6.40
C LEU A 163 13.63 2.92 7.32
N ASP A 164 13.49 2.76 8.63
CA ASP A 164 14.55 3.04 9.61
C ASP A 164 15.77 2.14 9.39
N LYS A 165 15.57 0.85 9.12
CA LYS A 165 16.66 -0.09 8.85
C LYS A 165 17.40 0.24 7.56
N ILE A 166 16.69 0.62 6.50
CA ILE A 166 17.29 1.05 5.24
C ILE A 166 18.05 2.38 5.42
N GLY A 167 17.47 3.31 6.19
CA GLY A 167 18.10 4.61 6.46
C GLY A 167 19.41 4.52 7.26
N ASN A 168 19.59 3.47 8.04
CA ASN A 168 20.74 3.22 8.90
C ASN A 168 21.74 2.20 8.34
N ALA A 169 21.47 1.58 7.20
CA ALA A 169 22.37 0.66 6.50
C ALA A 169 23.25 1.42 5.51
#